data_5da09beb92cff307b0c81ffccc8120eb
#
_entry.id   5da09beb92cff307b0c81ffccc8120eb
#
_cell.length_a   1.000
_cell.length_b   1.000
_cell.length_c   1.000
_cell.angle_alpha   90.00
_cell.angle_beta   90.00
_cell.angle_gamma   90.00
#
_symmetry.space_group_name_H-M   'P 1'
#
loop_
_entity.id
_entity.type
_entity.pdbx_description
1 polymer ?
#
loop_
_entity_poly.entity_id
_entity_poly.type
_entity_poly.pdbx_seq_one_letter_code
_entity_poly.pdbx_strand_id
1 'polypeptide(L)'
;TEVSQSRDLIRVGSLKGPTSMGLVHMMNDESLSETYDFTMAAAADELLASMVSGELDIALLPANAASVLYNKTEGKIQVIDINTLGVLYLVSGDPSITSWADLAGKTVYLTGKGTTPDYVLQYPLREQAAANGFDAGDVKLEYKSEATEIASLLSENPDAVGLLPQPFATVAMSQNEALRLVFDMTSEWDKVQGEGGSRLVTGVTVVSDSLIETNPEAVAEFLDAHEESAALALSAPDETAAL
;
A
#
# COMPACT_ATOMS: atom_id res chain seq x y z
N THR A 1 -30.95 34.31 16.65
CA THR A 1 -30.00 33.45 17.37
C THR A 1 -29.85 32.20 16.51
N GLU A 2 -28.88 32.24 15.59
CA GLU A 2 -28.43 31.07 14.85
C GLU A 2 -27.75 30.15 15.85
N VAL A 3 -28.35 29.01 16.08
CA VAL A 3 -27.69 27.89 16.74
C VAL A 3 -26.67 27.39 15.74
N SER A 4 -25.41 27.75 15.90
CA SER A 4 -24.28 27.07 15.26
C SER A 4 -24.39 25.61 15.70
N GLN A 5 -24.92 24.77 14.82
CA GLN A 5 -24.70 23.33 14.95
C GLN A 5 -23.20 23.14 14.79
N SER A 6 -22.52 22.76 15.90
CA SER A 6 -21.18 22.23 15.78
C SER A 6 -21.26 21.03 14.83
N ARG A 7 -20.78 21.16 13.59
CA ARG A 7 -20.59 20.02 12.73
C ARG A 7 -19.65 19.08 13.46
N ASP A 8 -20.08 17.87 13.74
CA ASP A 8 -19.18 16.86 14.25
C ASP A 8 -18.09 16.66 13.21
N LEU A 9 -16.82 16.62 13.65
CA LEU A 9 -15.67 16.41 12.78
C LEU A 9 -15.80 15.05 12.07
N ILE A 10 -15.42 14.99 10.80
CA ILE A 10 -15.29 13.74 10.05
C ILE A 10 -14.02 13.04 10.52
N ARG A 11 -14.18 11.86 11.09
CA ARG A 11 -13.10 11.07 11.70
C ARG A 11 -12.46 10.19 10.66
N VAL A 12 -11.19 10.48 10.34
CA VAL A 12 -10.42 9.81 9.30
C VAL A 12 -9.26 9.03 9.92
N GLY A 13 -9.23 7.72 9.71
CA GLY A 13 -8.14 6.87 10.15
C GLY A 13 -7.22 6.47 9.01
N SER A 14 -5.91 6.44 9.25
CA SER A 14 -4.94 5.97 8.27
C SER A 14 -3.78 5.22 8.94
N LEU A 15 -2.99 4.50 8.15
CA LEU A 15 -1.80 3.78 8.61
C LEU A 15 -0.54 4.62 8.40
N LYS A 16 0.42 4.44 9.28
CA LYS A 16 1.78 4.94 9.06
C LYS A 16 2.39 4.21 7.87
N GLY A 17 2.64 4.93 6.78
CA GLY A 17 3.25 4.37 5.57
C GLY A 17 2.64 4.85 4.26
N PRO A 18 2.82 4.08 3.17
CA PRO A 18 2.44 4.50 1.82
C PRO A 18 0.97 4.91 1.63
N THR A 19 0.04 4.27 2.34
CA THR A 19 -1.39 4.58 2.25
C THR A 19 -1.74 5.99 2.72
N SER A 20 -0.88 6.61 3.55
CA SER A 20 -1.10 7.96 4.10
C SER A 20 -0.36 9.05 3.35
N MET A 21 0.53 8.73 2.41
CA MET A 21 1.33 9.74 1.72
C MET A 21 0.45 10.76 0.97
N GLY A 22 -0.67 10.32 0.40
CA GLY A 22 -1.63 11.20 -0.24
C GLY A 22 -2.42 12.11 0.71
N LEU A 23 -2.43 11.82 2.03
CA LEU A 23 -3.11 12.64 3.03
C LEU A 23 -2.22 13.72 3.66
N VAL A 24 -0.91 13.69 3.45
CA VAL A 24 0.05 14.49 4.25
C VAL A 24 -0.27 15.98 4.20
N HIS A 25 -0.53 16.55 3.04
CA HIS A 25 -0.88 17.97 2.90
C HIS A 25 -2.23 18.29 3.55
N MET A 26 -3.22 17.40 3.37
CA MET A 26 -4.54 17.53 3.99
C MET A 26 -4.46 17.51 5.52
N MET A 27 -3.62 16.64 6.10
CA MET A 27 -3.40 16.54 7.54
C MET A 27 -2.69 17.75 8.15
N ASN A 28 -1.90 18.46 7.35
CA ASN A 28 -1.14 19.64 7.75
C ASN A 28 -1.80 20.97 7.34
N ASP A 29 -2.99 20.93 6.74
CA ASP A 29 -3.77 22.11 6.39
C ASP A 29 -4.62 22.57 7.60
N GLU A 30 -4.20 23.67 8.23
CA GLU A 30 -4.90 24.25 9.39
C GLU A 30 -6.36 24.64 9.04
N SER A 31 -6.66 24.96 7.78
CA SER A 31 -8.02 25.33 7.37
C SER A 31 -9.01 24.14 7.45
N LEU A 32 -8.50 22.91 7.41
CA LEU A 32 -9.27 21.68 7.49
C LEU A 32 -9.42 21.12 8.90
N SER A 33 -8.78 21.75 9.90
CA SER A 33 -8.78 21.28 11.29
C SER A 33 -10.16 21.35 11.98
N GLU A 34 -11.07 22.18 11.47
CA GLU A 34 -12.46 22.27 11.94
C GLU A 34 -13.41 21.32 11.16
N THR A 35 -12.89 20.58 10.17
CA THR A 35 -13.66 19.66 9.33
C THR A 35 -13.30 18.21 9.59
N TYR A 36 -12.00 17.93 9.77
CA TYR A 36 -11.48 16.57 9.91
C TYR A 36 -10.73 16.35 11.21
N ASP A 37 -10.89 15.14 11.76
CA ASP A 37 -10.08 14.62 12.86
C ASP A 37 -9.32 13.40 12.34
N PHE A 38 -7.99 13.53 12.24
CA PHE A 38 -7.11 12.50 11.70
C PHE A 38 -6.47 11.64 12.78
N THR A 39 -6.59 10.32 12.66
CA THR A 39 -5.94 9.34 13.53
C THR A 39 -4.99 8.46 12.73
N MET A 40 -3.73 8.36 13.19
CA MET A 40 -2.72 7.49 12.60
C MET A 40 -2.54 6.23 13.45
N ALA A 41 -2.89 5.08 12.87
CA ALA A 41 -2.74 3.78 13.51
C ALA A 41 -1.41 3.09 13.10
N ALA A 42 -0.93 2.21 13.97
CA ALA A 42 0.25 1.39 13.69
C ALA A 42 -0.11 0.12 12.90
N ALA A 43 -1.32 -0.40 13.09
CA ALA A 43 -1.80 -1.63 12.47
C ALA A 43 -3.20 -1.47 11.87
N ALA A 44 -3.48 -2.22 10.80
CA ALA A 44 -4.78 -2.20 10.13
C ALA A 44 -5.92 -2.68 11.04
N ASP A 45 -5.65 -3.62 11.95
CA ASP A 45 -6.65 -4.15 12.88
C ASP A 45 -7.22 -3.08 13.82
N GLU A 46 -6.45 -2.05 14.18
CA GLU A 46 -6.91 -0.91 14.97
C GLU A 46 -7.97 -0.12 14.18
N LEU A 47 -7.70 0.19 12.91
CA LEU A 47 -8.63 0.89 12.04
C LEU A 47 -9.89 0.06 11.76
N LEU A 48 -9.74 -1.26 11.58
CA LEU A 48 -10.87 -2.16 11.41
C LEU A 48 -11.80 -2.13 12.64
N ALA A 49 -11.23 -2.17 13.85
CA ALA A 49 -12.00 -2.11 15.08
C ALA A 49 -12.75 -0.78 15.21
N SER A 50 -12.06 0.35 14.95
CA SER A 50 -12.66 1.68 15.04
C SER A 50 -13.72 1.96 13.97
N MET A 51 -13.59 1.38 12.77
CA MET A 51 -14.66 1.44 11.76
C MET A 51 -15.88 0.62 12.17
N VAL A 52 -15.69 -0.59 12.71
CA VAL A 52 -16.79 -1.46 13.19
C VAL A 52 -17.52 -0.83 14.38
N SER A 53 -16.80 -0.19 15.30
CA SER A 53 -17.40 0.49 16.47
C SER A 53 -18.06 1.82 16.13
N GLY A 54 -17.83 2.36 14.91
CA GLY A 54 -18.33 3.69 14.51
C GLY A 54 -17.52 4.85 15.09
N GLU A 55 -16.29 4.59 15.52
CA GLU A 55 -15.35 5.64 15.97
C GLU A 55 -14.66 6.35 14.79
N LEU A 56 -14.65 5.74 13.62
CA LEU A 56 -14.18 6.33 12.36
C LEU A 56 -15.30 6.34 11.32
N ASP A 57 -15.27 7.37 10.48
CA ASP A 57 -16.17 7.56 9.34
C ASP A 57 -15.51 7.14 8.02
N ILE A 58 -14.22 7.42 7.90
CA ILE A 58 -13.39 7.12 6.74
C ILE A 58 -12.10 6.42 7.21
N ALA A 59 -11.64 5.43 6.47
CA ALA A 59 -10.36 4.79 6.74
C ALA A 59 -9.58 4.46 5.47
N LEU A 60 -8.26 4.70 5.50
CA LEU A 60 -7.35 4.30 4.45
C LEU A 60 -6.70 2.97 4.87
N LEU A 61 -6.97 1.92 4.11
CA LEU A 61 -6.69 0.54 4.47
C LEU A 61 -5.98 -0.21 3.34
N PRO A 62 -5.19 -1.25 3.65
CA PRO A 62 -4.83 -2.25 2.65
C PRO A 62 -6.10 -2.87 2.03
N ALA A 63 -6.07 -3.12 0.73
CA ALA A 63 -7.25 -3.60 -0.02
C ALA A 63 -7.81 -4.92 0.54
N ASN A 64 -6.94 -5.84 1.00
CA ASN A 64 -7.35 -7.07 1.65
C ASN A 64 -8.04 -6.82 3.02
N ALA A 65 -7.57 -5.83 3.78
CA ALA A 65 -8.19 -5.45 5.06
C ALA A 65 -9.59 -4.83 4.83
N ALA A 66 -9.76 -4.03 3.78
CA ALA A 66 -11.07 -3.50 3.38
C ALA A 66 -12.06 -4.61 3.05
N SER A 67 -11.62 -5.69 2.40
CA SER A 67 -12.45 -6.88 2.14
C SER A 67 -12.90 -7.56 3.45
N VAL A 68 -12.01 -7.67 4.43
CA VAL A 68 -12.36 -8.18 5.76
C VAL A 68 -13.36 -7.27 6.46
N LEU A 69 -13.15 -5.96 6.40
CA LEU A 69 -14.03 -4.96 6.99
C LEU A 69 -15.44 -5.02 6.37
N TYR A 70 -15.53 -5.12 5.04
CA TYR A 70 -16.79 -5.26 4.34
C TYR A 70 -17.63 -6.45 4.88
N ASN A 71 -16.99 -7.61 5.09
CA ASN A 71 -17.65 -8.77 5.66
C ASN A 71 -18.06 -8.57 7.13
N LYS A 72 -17.17 -7.95 7.95
CA LYS A 72 -17.45 -7.68 9.37
C LYS A 72 -18.59 -6.67 9.58
N THR A 73 -18.75 -5.73 8.65
CA THR A 73 -19.80 -4.69 8.70
C THR A 73 -21.06 -5.11 7.94
N GLU A 74 -21.13 -6.35 7.43
CA GLU A 74 -22.26 -6.84 6.64
C GLU A 74 -22.54 -5.95 5.40
N GLY A 75 -21.46 -5.47 4.77
CA GLY A 75 -21.53 -4.61 3.58
C GLY A 75 -21.79 -3.13 3.86
N LYS A 76 -21.68 -2.66 5.10
CA LYS A 76 -21.98 -1.26 5.48
C LYS A 76 -20.79 -0.31 5.32
N ILE A 77 -19.94 -0.57 4.37
CA ILE A 77 -18.87 0.31 3.93
C ILE A 77 -18.79 0.30 2.40
N GLN A 78 -18.24 1.36 1.84
CA GLN A 78 -17.96 1.46 0.41
C GLN A 78 -16.52 1.91 0.18
N VAL A 79 -15.89 1.40 -0.87
CA VAL A 79 -14.61 1.91 -1.37
C VAL A 79 -14.89 3.15 -2.21
N ILE A 80 -14.26 4.26 -1.88
CA ILE A 80 -14.45 5.55 -2.57
C ILE A 80 -13.27 5.95 -3.43
N ASP A 81 -12.07 5.49 -3.13
CA ASP A 81 -10.90 5.66 -3.99
C ASP A 81 -9.87 4.52 -3.83
N ILE A 82 -8.90 4.51 -4.74
CA ILE A 82 -7.67 3.74 -4.67
C ILE A 82 -6.55 4.72 -4.34
N ASN A 83 -6.02 4.65 -3.13
CA ASN A 83 -4.98 5.57 -2.66
C ASN A 83 -3.56 5.08 -2.91
N THR A 84 -3.37 3.76 -3.09
CA THR A 84 -2.05 3.17 -3.32
C THR A 84 -2.16 2.04 -4.34
N LEU A 85 -1.43 2.15 -5.45
CA LEU A 85 -1.25 1.06 -6.41
C LEU A 85 -0.19 0.08 -5.89
N GLY A 86 0.83 -0.28 -6.68
CA GLY A 86 1.89 -1.17 -6.22
C GLY A 86 3.02 -0.41 -5.53
N VAL A 87 3.62 -1.03 -4.52
CA VAL A 87 4.75 -0.47 -3.75
C VAL A 87 5.84 -1.52 -3.50
N LEU A 88 5.81 -2.65 -4.20
CA LEU A 88 6.72 -3.79 -3.98
C LEU A 88 7.72 -3.91 -5.13
N TYR A 89 8.97 -4.18 -4.76
CA TYR A 89 10.10 -4.25 -5.68
C TYR A 89 10.99 -5.44 -5.35
N LEU A 90 11.38 -6.20 -6.36
CA LEU A 90 12.41 -7.21 -6.23
C LEU A 90 13.77 -6.56 -6.37
N VAL A 91 14.61 -6.71 -5.36
CA VAL A 91 15.93 -6.07 -5.24
C VAL A 91 17.01 -7.14 -5.09
N SER A 92 18.10 -7.00 -5.82
CA SER A 92 19.29 -7.86 -5.73
C SER A 92 20.48 -7.18 -6.39
N GLY A 93 21.68 -7.49 -5.95
CA GLY A 93 22.92 -7.14 -6.63
C GLY A 93 23.43 -8.20 -7.62
N ASP A 94 22.81 -9.39 -7.62
CA ASP A 94 23.20 -10.47 -8.53
C ASP A 94 22.96 -10.08 -10.02
N PRO A 95 24.03 -9.85 -10.81
CA PRO A 95 23.89 -9.41 -12.19
C PRO A 95 23.33 -10.49 -13.12
N SER A 96 23.31 -11.74 -12.69
CA SER A 96 22.78 -12.86 -13.48
C SER A 96 21.26 -12.88 -13.56
N ILE A 97 20.57 -12.15 -12.65
CA ILE A 97 19.12 -12.11 -12.62
C ILE A 97 18.63 -11.03 -13.60
N THR A 98 18.19 -11.45 -14.77
CA THR A 98 17.66 -10.58 -15.84
C THR A 98 16.24 -10.93 -16.24
N SER A 99 15.79 -12.12 -15.85
CA SER A 99 14.44 -12.65 -16.12
C SER A 99 13.92 -13.45 -14.94
N TRP A 100 12.64 -13.78 -14.95
CA TRP A 100 12.02 -14.64 -13.94
C TRP A 100 12.64 -16.04 -13.87
N ALA A 101 13.06 -16.58 -15.01
CA ALA A 101 13.71 -17.90 -15.08
C ALA A 101 15.04 -17.94 -14.32
N ASP A 102 15.73 -16.81 -14.21
CA ASP A 102 17.02 -16.71 -13.49
C ASP A 102 16.85 -16.81 -11.95
N LEU A 103 15.61 -16.77 -11.46
CA LEU A 103 15.29 -17.01 -10.04
C LEU A 103 15.28 -18.50 -9.69
N ALA A 104 15.24 -19.41 -10.66
CA ALA A 104 15.26 -20.85 -10.43
C ALA A 104 16.53 -21.26 -9.62
N GLY A 105 16.33 -22.02 -8.55
CA GLY A 105 17.39 -22.43 -7.63
C GLY A 105 17.78 -21.37 -6.59
N LYS A 106 17.27 -20.14 -6.70
CA LYS A 106 17.53 -19.06 -5.75
C LYS A 106 16.46 -18.99 -4.66
N THR A 107 16.78 -18.30 -3.57
CA THR A 107 15.85 -17.97 -2.50
C THR A 107 15.44 -16.51 -2.61
N VAL A 108 14.13 -16.24 -2.60
CA VAL A 108 13.57 -14.90 -2.50
C VAL A 108 13.09 -14.70 -1.07
N TYR A 109 13.64 -13.67 -0.42
CA TYR A 109 13.26 -13.26 0.92
C TYR A 109 12.13 -12.23 0.85
N LEU A 110 11.05 -12.45 1.62
CA LEU A 110 9.89 -11.57 1.64
C LEU A 110 9.22 -11.59 3.01
N THR A 111 8.26 -10.68 3.22
CA THR A 111 7.42 -10.65 4.42
C THR A 111 6.01 -11.12 4.10
N GLY A 112 5.19 -11.34 5.13
CA GLY A 112 3.75 -11.44 5.01
C GLY A 112 3.25 -12.68 4.29
N LYS A 113 3.67 -13.87 4.74
CA LYS A 113 3.14 -15.15 4.23
C LYS A 113 1.62 -15.18 4.26
N GLY A 114 0.98 -15.48 3.13
CA GLY A 114 -0.46 -15.49 2.98
C GLY A 114 -1.10 -14.09 2.94
N THR A 115 -0.31 -13.05 2.71
CA THR A 115 -0.77 -11.67 2.58
C THR A 115 -0.35 -11.05 1.24
N THR A 116 -0.60 -9.76 1.05
CA THR A 116 -0.36 -9.08 -0.23
C THR A 116 1.03 -9.30 -0.83
N PRO A 117 2.16 -9.14 -0.10
CA PRO A 117 3.48 -9.36 -0.70
C PRO A 117 3.67 -10.76 -1.27
N ASP A 118 3.17 -11.76 -0.56
CA ASP A 118 3.26 -13.16 -0.95
C ASP A 118 2.50 -13.44 -2.26
N TYR A 119 1.25 -13.00 -2.35
CA TYR A 119 0.44 -13.17 -3.55
C TYR A 119 0.96 -12.36 -4.74
N VAL A 120 1.44 -11.14 -4.50
CA VAL A 120 2.01 -10.27 -5.53
C VAL A 120 3.26 -10.86 -6.16
N LEU A 121 4.07 -11.59 -5.39
CA LEU A 121 5.23 -12.31 -5.93
C LEU A 121 4.82 -13.60 -6.64
N GLN A 122 4.02 -14.43 -5.99
CA GLN A 122 3.72 -15.77 -6.47
C GLN A 122 2.89 -15.78 -7.76
N TYR A 123 2.01 -14.81 -7.95
CA TYR A 123 1.15 -14.79 -9.14
C TYR A 123 1.96 -14.53 -10.40
N PRO A 124 2.73 -13.43 -10.55
CA PRO A 124 3.59 -13.24 -11.73
C PRO A 124 4.63 -14.36 -11.90
N LEU A 125 5.20 -14.87 -10.80
CA LEU A 125 6.16 -15.98 -10.85
C LEU A 125 5.57 -17.22 -11.53
N ARG A 126 4.36 -17.62 -11.15
CA ARG A 126 3.69 -18.79 -11.74
C ARG A 126 3.32 -18.58 -13.21
N GLU A 127 2.80 -17.40 -13.55
CA GLU A 127 2.44 -17.09 -14.94
C GLU A 127 3.67 -17.02 -15.84
N GLN A 128 4.77 -16.43 -15.37
CA GLN A 128 6.03 -16.37 -16.08
C GLN A 128 6.68 -17.75 -16.21
N ALA A 129 6.57 -18.59 -15.19
CA ALA A 129 7.06 -19.98 -15.25
C ALA A 129 6.30 -20.77 -16.32
N ALA A 130 4.99 -20.68 -16.36
CA ALA A 130 4.16 -21.33 -17.36
C ALA A 130 4.46 -20.82 -18.78
N ALA A 131 4.65 -19.51 -18.95
CA ALA A 131 4.94 -18.91 -20.25
C ALA A 131 6.34 -19.20 -20.79
N ASN A 132 7.34 -19.35 -19.90
CA ASN A 132 8.76 -19.45 -20.26
C ASN A 132 9.37 -20.84 -19.99
N GLY A 133 8.58 -21.81 -19.55
CA GLY A 133 9.00 -23.22 -19.46
C GLY A 133 9.99 -23.53 -18.35
N PHE A 134 9.91 -22.82 -17.21
CA PHE A 134 10.62 -23.19 -15.98
C PHE A 134 9.63 -23.57 -14.87
N ASP A 135 10.10 -24.16 -13.77
CA ASP A 135 9.25 -24.53 -12.65
C ASP A 135 9.28 -23.42 -11.57
N ALA A 136 8.14 -22.84 -11.26
CA ALA A 136 8.02 -21.87 -10.18
C ALA A 136 8.40 -22.48 -8.80
N GLY A 137 8.26 -23.79 -8.63
CA GLY A 137 8.67 -24.52 -7.43
C GLY A 137 10.19 -24.59 -7.22
N ASP A 138 10.99 -24.32 -8.24
CA ASP A 138 12.45 -24.20 -8.12
C ASP A 138 12.88 -22.88 -7.45
N VAL A 139 11.98 -21.91 -7.32
CA VAL A 139 12.21 -20.65 -6.58
C VAL A 139 11.80 -20.87 -5.13
N LYS A 140 12.76 -20.76 -4.22
CA LYS A 140 12.49 -20.90 -2.78
C LYS A 140 11.99 -19.57 -2.21
N LEU A 141 10.95 -19.62 -1.37
CA LEU A 141 10.43 -18.47 -0.66
C LEU A 141 10.77 -18.58 0.82
N GLU A 142 11.45 -17.57 1.36
CA GLU A 142 11.76 -17.49 2.77
C GLU A 142 11.17 -16.23 3.38
N TYR A 143 10.30 -16.42 4.39
CA TYR A 143 9.54 -15.34 4.99
C TYR A 143 10.25 -14.79 6.22
N LYS A 144 10.45 -13.47 6.25
CA LYS A 144 10.97 -12.71 7.38
C LYS A 144 9.83 -12.00 8.10
N SER A 145 10.05 -11.63 9.35
CA SER A 145 9.05 -10.91 10.14
C SER A 145 8.85 -9.49 9.66
N GLU A 146 9.94 -8.82 9.29
CA GLU A 146 9.95 -7.40 8.92
C GLU A 146 10.80 -7.12 7.67
N ALA A 147 10.43 -6.04 6.95
CA ALA A 147 11.19 -5.58 5.78
C ALA A 147 12.63 -5.12 6.12
N THR A 148 12.84 -4.63 7.34
CA THR A 148 14.17 -4.26 7.86
C THR A 148 15.13 -5.44 7.92
N GLU A 149 14.66 -6.64 8.25
CA GLU A 149 15.49 -7.86 8.24
C GLU A 149 15.97 -8.19 6.83
N ILE A 150 15.09 -8.02 5.82
CA ILE A 150 15.45 -8.26 4.42
C ILE A 150 16.45 -7.21 3.95
N ALA A 151 16.25 -5.92 4.28
CA ALA A 151 17.18 -4.85 3.93
C ALA A 151 18.57 -5.11 4.52
N SER A 152 18.65 -5.54 5.79
CA SER A 152 19.91 -5.91 6.45
C SER A 152 20.58 -7.11 5.78
N LEU A 153 19.81 -8.13 5.43
CA LEU A 153 20.30 -9.32 4.73
C LEU A 153 20.91 -8.95 3.37
N LEU A 154 20.26 -8.07 2.60
CA LEU A 154 20.78 -7.59 1.32
C LEU A 154 22.03 -6.72 1.48
N SER A 155 22.15 -5.99 2.58
CA SER A 155 23.36 -5.22 2.89
C SER A 155 24.56 -6.14 3.16
N GLU A 156 24.36 -7.25 3.85
CA GLU A 156 25.40 -8.23 4.18
C GLU A 156 25.72 -9.18 3.01
N ASN A 157 24.70 -9.52 2.22
CA ASN A 157 24.80 -10.38 1.05
C ASN A 157 24.06 -9.76 -0.14
N PRO A 158 24.73 -8.88 -0.92
CA PRO A 158 24.11 -8.19 -2.04
C PRO A 158 23.57 -9.10 -3.14
N ASP A 159 24.12 -10.30 -3.30
CA ASP A 159 23.67 -11.27 -4.29
C ASP A 159 22.37 -12.01 -3.89
N ALA A 160 21.93 -11.84 -2.64
CA ALA A 160 20.62 -12.33 -2.21
C ALA A 160 19.49 -11.56 -2.91
N VAL A 161 18.31 -12.17 -2.95
CA VAL A 161 17.13 -11.60 -3.60
C VAL A 161 16.07 -11.28 -2.56
N GLY A 162 15.63 -10.03 -2.48
CA GLY A 162 14.62 -9.61 -1.53
C GLY A 162 13.46 -8.88 -2.20
N LEU A 163 12.24 -9.17 -1.75
CA LEU A 163 11.06 -8.40 -2.08
C LEU A 163 10.83 -7.36 -1.00
N LEU A 164 10.96 -6.08 -1.35
CA LEU A 164 10.88 -4.97 -0.42
C LEU A 164 9.77 -3.99 -0.81
N PRO A 165 8.99 -3.49 0.16
CA PRO A 165 8.13 -2.34 -0.06
C PRO A 165 8.93 -1.03 -0.04
N GLN A 166 8.34 0.06 -0.55
CA GLN A 166 8.84 1.39 -0.27
C GLN A 166 8.52 1.79 1.19
N PRO A 167 9.41 2.57 1.86
CA PRO A 167 10.67 3.15 1.35
C PRO A 167 11.89 2.21 1.44
N PHE A 168 11.73 0.99 1.97
CA PHE A 168 12.84 0.07 2.26
C PHE A 168 13.67 -0.28 1.02
N ALA A 169 13.03 -0.44 -0.14
CA ALA A 169 13.74 -0.71 -1.40
C ALA A 169 14.69 0.44 -1.76
N THR A 170 14.21 1.68 -1.71
CA THR A 170 15.04 2.86 -1.99
C THR A 170 16.16 3.03 -0.97
N VAL A 171 15.87 2.88 0.32
CA VAL A 171 16.86 2.99 1.38
C VAL A 171 17.95 1.93 1.21
N ALA A 172 17.60 0.67 0.98
CA ALA A 172 18.57 -0.39 0.76
C ALA A 172 19.49 -0.10 -0.43
N MET A 173 18.94 0.30 -1.57
CA MET A 173 19.72 0.64 -2.77
C MET A 173 20.57 1.91 -2.58
N SER A 174 20.13 2.88 -1.79
CA SER A 174 20.93 4.08 -1.49
C SER A 174 22.10 3.80 -0.55
N GLN A 175 21.99 2.80 0.30
CA GLN A 175 23.02 2.37 1.24
C GLN A 175 24.04 1.40 0.63
N ASN A 176 23.67 0.71 -0.44
CA ASN A 176 24.54 -0.26 -1.11
C ASN A 176 24.39 -0.18 -2.63
N GLU A 177 25.38 0.41 -3.29
CA GLU A 177 25.41 0.61 -4.75
C GLU A 177 25.45 -0.70 -5.56
N ALA A 178 25.80 -1.84 -4.93
CA ALA A 178 25.72 -3.14 -5.58
C ALA A 178 24.28 -3.59 -5.81
N LEU A 179 23.32 -3.10 -5.01
CA LEU A 179 21.91 -3.43 -5.14
C LEU A 179 21.24 -2.66 -6.29
N ARG A 180 20.37 -3.34 -7.00
CA ARG A 180 19.55 -2.74 -8.05
C ARG A 180 18.11 -3.24 -7.96
N LEU A 181 17.21 -2.47 -8.52
CA LEU A 181 15.86 -2.90 -8.77
C LEU A 181 15.90 -3.95 -9.90
N VAL A 182 15.47 -5.17 -9.58
CA VAL A 182 15.36 -6.27 -10.56
C VAL A 182 14.01 -6.21 -11.25
N PHE A 183 12.93 -6.21 -10.44
CA PHE A 183 11.55 -6.09 -10.94
C PHE A 183 10.75 -5.08 -10.13
N ASP A 184 10.05 -4.20 -10.84
CA ASP A 184 8.90 -3.45 -10.31
C ASP A 184 7.68 -4.37 -10.41
N MET A 185 7.14 -4.78 -9.26
CA MET A 185 6.06 -5.76 -9.23
C MET A 185 4.76 -5.25 -9.85
N THR A 186 4.55 -3.92 -9.86
CA THR A 186 3.41 -3.32 -10.56
C THR A 186 3.54 -3.53 -12.07
N SER A 187 4.73 -3.26 -12.62
CA SER A 187 5.00 -3.47 -14.05
C SER A 187 4.93 -4.95 -14.42
N GLU A 188 5.43 -5.84 -13.57
CA GLU A 188 5.37 -7.29 -13.81
C GLU A 188 3.93 -7.82 -13.74
N TRP A 189 3.12 -7.29 -12.81
CA TRP A 189 1.69 -7.58 -12.75
C TRP A 189 0.96 -7.16 -14.02
N ASP A 190 1.19 -5.93 -14.48
CA ASP A 190 0.57 -5.39 -15.68
C ASP A 190 0.95 -6.20 -16.93
N LYS A 191 2.20 -6.66 -17.04
CA LYS A 191 2.64 -7.55 -18.14
C LYS A 191 1.90 -8.86 -18.18
N VAL A 192 1.67 -9.46 -17.00
CA VAL A 192 0.98 -10.76 -16.89
C VAL A 192 -0.52 -10.60 -17.18
N GLN A 193 -1.13 -9.53 -16.69
CA GLN A 193 -2.55 -9.26 -16.91
C GLN A 193 -2.88 -8.87 -18.35
N GLY A 194 -1.95 -8.20 -19.04
CA GLY A 194 -2.16 -7.70 -20.38
C GLY A 194 -3.13 -6.50 -20.44
N GLU A 195 -3.45 -6.08 -21.67
CA GLU A 195 -4.32 -4.96 -21.93
C GLU A 195 -5.74 -5.23 -21.43
N GLY A 196 -6.29 -4.30 -20.64
CA GLY A 196 -7.63 -4.43 -20.03
C GLY A 196 -7.72 -5.37 -18.83
N GLY A 197 -6.61 -5.92 -18.37
CA GLY A 197 -6.54 -6.75 -17.18
C GLY A 197 -6.63 -5.96 -15.87
N SER A 198 -6.59 -6.67 -14.72
CA SER A 198 -6.65 -6.04 -13.41
C SER A 198 -5.38 -5.27 -13.10
N ARG A 199 -5.52 -4.19 -12.32
CA ARG A 199 -4.39 -3.43 -11.77
C ARG A 199 -4.01 -3.99 -10.40
N LEU A 200 -2.73 -3.83 -10.04
CA LEU A 200 -2.28 -4.13 -8.69
C LEU A 200 -2.71 -3.00 -7.75
N VAL A 201 -3.64 -3.30 -6.85
CA VAL A 201 -4.16 -2.37 -5.84
C VAL A 201 -3.67 -2.79 -4.47
N THR A 202 -2.95 -1.90 -3.79
CA THR A 202 -2.42 -2.14 -2.45
C THR A 202 -3.27 -1.48 -1.37
N GLY A 203 -3.67 -0.23 -1.57
CA GLY A 203 -4.44 0.54 -0.60
C GLY A 203 -5.69 1.17 -1.20
N VAL A 204 -6.74 1.20 -0.39
CA VAL A 204 -8.04 1.82 -0.73
C VAL A 204 -8.52 2.69 0.41
N THR A 205 -9.37 3.66 0.09
CA THR A 205 -10.09 4.47 1.06
C THR A 205 -11.53 3.95 1.14
N VAL A 206 -11.97 3.67 2.35
CA VAL A 206 -13.34 3.23 2.63
C VAL A 206 -14.08 4.26 3.45
N VAL A 207 -15.39 4.34 3.26
CA VAL A 207 -16.30 5.21 4.01
C VAL A 207 -17.44 4.37 4.57
N SER A 208 -17.96 4.74 5.74
CA SER A 208 -19.15 4.12 6.32
C SER A 208 -20.41 4.53 5.55
N ASP A 209 -21.34 3.59 5.38
CA ASP A 209 -22.66 3.90 4.81
C ASP A 209 -23.39 4.99 5.61
N SER A 210 -23.17 5.02 6.93
CA SER A 210 -23.75 6.05 7.80
C SER A 210 -23.34 7.46 7.37
N LEU A 211 -22.07 7.71 7.04
CA LEU A 211 -21.62 9.03 6.55
C LEU A 211 -22.23 9.33 5.17
N ILE A 212 -22.29 8.35 4.27
CA ILE A 212 -22.88 8.53 2.94
C ILE A 212 -24.35 8.93 3.05
N GLU A 213 -25.09 8.29 3.95
CA GLU A 213 -26.53 8.54 4.13
C GLU A 213 -26.82 9.88 4.81
N THR A 214 -25.99 10.26 5.80
CA THR A 214 -26.21 11.47 6.62
C THR A 214 -25.58 12.73 6.03
N ASN A 215 -24.45 12.59 5.32
CA ASN A 215 -23.74 13.72 4.74
C ASN A 215 -22.96 13.32 3.47
N PRO A 216 -23.63 13.04 2.35
CA PRO A 216 -22.95 12.66 1.10
C PRO A 216 -22.05 13.76 0.52
N GLU A 217 -22.32 15.04 0.83
CA GLU A 217 -21.49 16.16 0.40
C GLU A 217 -20.10 16.09 1.06
N ALA A 218 -20.03 15.67 2.32
CA ALA A 218 -18.77 15.50 3.01
C ALA A 218 -17.87 14.43 2.38
N VAL A 219 -18.44 13.40 1.78
CA VAL A 219 -17.68 12.37 1.05
C VAL A 219 -17.08 12.97 -0.21
N ALA A 220 -17.82 13.79 -0.96
CA ALA A 220 -17.32 14.47 -2.16
C ALA A 220 -16.22 15.48 -1.80
N GLU A 221 -16.44 16.31 -0.77
CA GLU A 221 -15.43 17.26 -0.27
C GLU A 221 -14.15 16.56 0.20
N PHE A 222 -14.26 15.40 0.85
CA PHE A 222 -13.10 14.59 1.23
C PHE A 222 -12.33 14.11 0.00
N LEU A 223 -13.01 13.59 -1.01
CA LEU A 223 -12.37 13.11 -2.25
C LEU A 223 -11.64 14.23 -2.97
N ASP A 224 -12.24 15.41 -3.08
CA ASP A 224 -11.61 16.57 -3.72
C ASP A 224 -10.35 17.00 -2.94
N ALA A 225 -10.44 17.11 -1.62
CA ALA A 225 -9.30 17.48 -0.77
C ALA A 225 -8.20 16.41 -0.78
N HIS A 226 -8.57 15.12 -0.81
CA HIS A 226 -7.61 14.03 -0.90
C HIS A 226 -6.89 14.01 -2.26
N GLU A 227 -7.62 14.24 -3.36
CA GLU A 227 -7.03 14.35 -4.70
C GLU A 227 -6.04 15.50 -4.79
N GLU A 228 -6.39 16.67 -4.25
CA GLU A 228 -5.50 17.84 -4.20
C GLU A 228 -4.24 17.56 -3.36
N SER A 229 -4.41 16.97 -2.17
CA SER A 229 -3.31 16.58 -1.29
C SER A 229 -2.37 15.57 -1.97
N ALA A 230 -2.92 14.56 -2.64
CA ALA A 230 -2.15 13.56 -3.37
C ALA A 230 -1.40 14.18 -4.56
N ALA A 231 -2.01 15.10 -5.29
CA ALA A 231 -1.38 15.82 -6.39
C ALA A 231 -0.21 16.69 -5.91
N LEU A 232 -0.34 17.35 -4.75
CA LEU A 232 0.74 18.09 -4.11
C LEU A 232 1.88 17.17 -3.68
N ALA A 233 1.57 16.01 -3.09
CA ALA A 233 2.58 15.03 -2.71
C ALA A 233 3.42 14.54 -3.89
N LEU A 234 2.82 14.42 -5.07
CA LEU A 234 3.51 14.01 -6.29
C LEU A 234 4.31 15.16 -6.94
N SER A 235 3.79 16.38 -6.91
CA SER A 235 4.43 17.54 -7.57
C SER A 235 5.48 18.22 -6.71
N ALA A 236 5.42 18.10 -5.38
CA ALA A 236 6.31 18.71 -4.42
C ALA A 236 6.84 17.69 -3.39
N PRO A 237 7.59 16.64 -3.82
CA PRO A 237 8.00 15.55 -2.95
C PRO A 237 8.92 16.00 -1.80
N ASP A 238 9.79 16.99 -2.02
CA ASP A 238 10.70 17.50 -0.98
C ASP A 238 9.94 18.25 0.13
N GLU A 239 8.92 19.02 -0.24
CA GLU A 239 8.05 19.70 0.71
C GLU A 239 7.21 18.69 1.49
N THR A 240 6.67 17.70 0.78
CA THR A 240 5.88 16.61 1.38
C THR A 240 6.70 15.79 2.38
N ALA A 241 7.98 15.56 2.10
CA ALA A 241 8.87 14.82 3.00
C ALA A 241 9.23 15.59 4.28
N ALA A 242 9.00 16.90 4.31
CA ALA A 242 9.24 17.75 5.48
C ALA A 242 8.03 17.85 6.43
N LEU A 243 6.85 17.41 5.98
CA LEU A 243 5.59 17.37 6.76
C LEU A 243 5.48 16.07 7.56
#